data_bed09ffa187c5bb889ca959706ab66cf
#
_entry.id   bed09ffa187c5bb889ca959706ab66cf
#
_cell.length_a   1.000
_cell.length_b   1.000
_cell.length_c   1.000
_cell.angle_alpha   90.00
_cell.angle_beta   90.00
_cell.angle_gamma   90.00
#
_symmetry.space_group_name_H-M   'P 1'
#
loop_
_entity.id
_entity.type
_entity.pdbx_description
1 polymer ?
#
loop_
_entity_poly.entity_id
_entity_poly.type
_entity_poly.pdbx_seq_one_letter_code
_entity_poly.pdbx_strand_id
1 'polypeptide(L)'
;ESSAASDVYKRQVVYHHYCSDMTRTIHFGTPNKEAQNIYNIVLKAETEAIKSIKPGVTIKDIDKIARDIIEEAGYGDYFPHRLGHGLGLEEHEYQDISSVNNNQLEAGMVITIEPGIYVPHVAGVRIEDDILVTENGYEILTQYEK
;
A
#
# COMPACT_ATOMS: atom_id res chain seq x y z
N GLU A 1 6.30 -27.47 10.25
CA GLU A 1 6.85 -26.98 8.98
C GLU A 1 6.11 -25.71 8.58
N SER A 2 6.80 -24.58 8.60
CA SER A 2 6.26 -23.35 8.05
C SER A 2 6.29 -23.48 6.53
N SER A 3 5.14 -23.71 5.91
CA SER A 3 5.00 -23.75 4.46
C SER A 3 4.89 -22.36 3.82
N ALA A 4 4.99 -21.29 4.60
CA ALA A 4 4.95 -19.94 4.09
C ALA A 4 6.32 -19.56 3.56
N ALA A 5 6.52 -19.73 2.27
CA ALA A 5 7.73 -19.33 1.58
C ALA A 5 7.77 -17.84 1.23
N SER A 6 6.77 -17.06 1.61
CA SER A 6 6.73 -15.60 1.45
C SER A 6 6.90 -14.89 2.78
N ASP A 7 7.69 -13.83 2.79
CA ASP A 7 7.92 -13.00 3.96
C ASP A 7 7.62 -11.54 3.62
N VAL A 8 6.90 -10.85 4.50
CA VAL A 8 6.55 -9.44 4.37
C VAL A 8 7.48 -8.63 5.26
N TYR A 9 8.37 -7.86 4.66
CA TYR A 9 9.29 -6.98 5.37
C TYR A 9 8.77 -5.56 5.41
N LYS A 10 8.43 -5.09 6.60
CA LYS A 10 8.16 -3.68 6.88
C LYS A 10 9.39 -3.07 7.52
N ARG A 11 9.84 -1.94 7.00
CA ARG A 11 10.97 -1.17 7.52
C ARG A 11 10.52 0.27 7.79
N GLN A 12 10.64 0.65 9.06
CA GLN A 12 10.42 2.01 9.54
C GLN A 12 11.74 2.58 9.99
N VAL A 13 12.04 3.79 9.55
CA VAL A 13 13.27 4.53 9.87
C VAL A 13 12.90 5.96 10.24
N VAL A 14 13.56 6.49 11.25
CA VAL A 14 13.47 7.92 11.60
C VAL A 14 14.77 8.60 11.26
N TYR A 15 14.72 9.60 10.41
CA TYR A 15 15.87 10.41 10.04
C TYR A 15 15.56 11.90 10.22
N HIS A 16 16.36 12.60 11.02
CA HIS A 16 16.12 14.00 11.39
C HIS A 16 14.68 14.25 11.89
N HIS A 17 14.17 13.36 12.73
CA HIS A 17 12.82 13.38 13.30
C HIS A 17 11.67 13.14 12.29
N TYR A 18 11.96 12.77 11.04
CA TYR A 18 10.95 12.41 10.05
C TYR A 18 10.94 10.89 9.84
N CYS A 19 9.73 10.31 9.84
CA CYS A 19 9.53 8.88 9.67
C CYS A 19 9.52 8.50 8.19
N SER A 20 9.92 7.27 7.90
CA SER A 20 9.75 6.60 6.62
C SER A 20 9.18 5.21 6.86
N ASP A 21 8.29 4.77 6.00
CA ASP A 21 7.63 3.47 6.08
C ASP A 21 7.64 2.78 4.71
N MET A 22 8.07 1.53 4.68
CA MET A 22 8.12 0.77 3.44
C MET A 22 7.91 -0.71 3.69
N THR A 23 7.05 -1.33 2.89
CA THR A 23 6.89 -2.80 2.88
C THR A 23 7.23 -3.37 1.51
N ARG A 24 7.98 -4.47 1.53
CA ARG A 24 8.18 -5.34 0.37
C ARG A 24 7.86 -6.78 0.76
N THR A 25 7.37 -7.53 -0.20
CA THR A 25 7.16 -8.98 -0.05
C THR A 25 8.15 -9.72 -0.92
N ILE A 26 8.89 -10.63 -0.32
CA ILE A 26 9.80 -11.52 -1.03
C ILE A 26 9.40 -12.97 -0.83
N HIS A 27 9.72 -13.82 -1.80
CA HIS A 27 9.47 -15.25 -1.73
C HIS A 27 10.80 -16.01 -1.77
N PHE A 28 10.96 -16.95 -0.85
CA PHE A 28 12.12 -17.85 -0.87
C PHE A 28 11.86 -19.06 -1.76
N GLY A 29 12.68 -19.22 -2.81
CA GLY A 29 12.51 -20.25 -3.80
C GLY A 29 11.54 -19.88 -4.91
N THR A 30 10.82 -20.84 -5.47
CA THR A 30 9.88 -20.63 -6.56
C THR A 30 8.46 -20.48 -6.00
N PRO A 31 7.80 -19.34 -6.17
CA PRO A 31 6.43 -19.16 -5.70
C PRO A 31 5.48 -20.10 -6.44
N ASN A 32 4.47 -20.60 -5.76
CA ASN A 32 3.38 -21.27 -6.42
C ASN A 32 2.54 -20.26 -7.24
N LYS A 33 1.73 -20.78 -8.17
CA LYS A 33 0.96 -19.92 -9.09
C LYS A 33 0.00 -18.97 -8.37
N GLU A 34 -0.58 -19.39 -7.25
CA GLU A 34 -1.53 -18.58 -6.50
C GLU A 34 -0.83 -17.45 -5.75
N ALA A 35 0.30 -17.72 -5.07
CA ALA A 35 1.11 -16.69 -4.44
C ALA A 35 1.61 -15.64 -5.44
N GLN A 36 2.06 -16.07 -6.62
CA GLN A 36 2.46 -15.17 -7.70
C GLN A 36 1.28 -14.32 -8.21
N ASN A 37 0.09 -14.92 -8.34
CA ASN A 37 -1.11 -14.20 -8.74
C ASN A 37 -1.51 -13.14 -7.70
N ILE A 38 -1.51 -13.51 -6.42
CA ILE A 38 -1.79 -12.58 -5.31
C ILE A 38 -0.81 -11.41 -5.33
N TYR A 39 0.49 -11.67 -5.51
CA TYR A 39 1.51 -10.64 -5.64
C TYR A 39 1.20 -9.65 -6.77
N ASN A 40 0.87 -10.17 -7.94
CA ASN A 40 0.58 -9.34 -9.11
C ASN A 40 -0.69 -8.48 -8.92
N ILE A 41 -1.69 -9.00 -8.20
CA ILE A 41 -2.92 -8.25 -7.88
C ILE A 41 -2.60 -7.10 -6.92
N VAL A 42 -1.84 -7.35 -5.85
CA VAL A 42 -1.43 -6.32 -4.88
C VAL A 42 -0.57 -5.25 -5.56
N LEU A 43 0.39 -5.65 -6.39
CA LEU A 43 1.22 -4.72 -7.16
C LEU A 43 0.38 -3.84 -8.10
N LYS A 44 -0.61 -4.42 -8.78
CA LYS A 44 -1.54 -3.67 -9.63
C LYS A 44 -2.38 -2.70 -8.81
N ALA A 45 -2.94 -3.14 -7.69
CA ALA A 45 -3.78 -2.32 -6.82
C ALA A 45 -3.00 -1.10 -6.27
N GLU A 46 -1.78 -1.32 -5.80
CA GLU A 46 -0.89 -0.26 -5.32
C GLU A 46 -0.54 0.73 -6.45
N THR A 47 -0.11 0.21 -7.59
CA THR A 47 0.30 1.03 -8.73
C THR A 47 -0.84 1.90 -9.26
N GLU A 48 -2.06 1.36 -9.38
CA GLU A 48 -3.21 2.14 -9.88
C GLU A 48 -3.71 3.14 -8.85
N ALA A 49 -3.68 2.80 -7.55
CA ALA A 49 -3.98 3.76 -6.50
C ALA A 49 -3.00 4.96 -6.52
N ILE A 50 -1.69 4.70 -6.58
CA ILE A 50 -0.66 5.74 -6.66
C ILE A 50 -0.86 6.64 -7.89
N LYS A 51 -1.15 6.09 -9.06
CA LYS A 51 -1.40 6.87 -10.30
C LYS A 51 -2.57 7.85 -10.18
N SER A 52 -3.51 7.60 -9.29
CA SER A 52 -4.66 8.47 -9.08
C SER A 52 -4.37 9.69 -8.18
N ILE A 53 -3.21 9.69 -7.51
CA ILE A 53 -2.85 10.71 -6.51
C ILE A 53 -2.54 12.06 -7.16
N LYS A 54 -3.27 13.07 -6.75
CA LYS A 54 -3.03 14.49 -7.04
C LYS A 54 -3.87 15.35 -6.09
N PRO A 55 -3.56 16.63 -5.91
CA PRO A 55 -4.38 17.54 -5.12
C PRO A 55 -5.84 17.55 -5.59
N GLY A 56 -6.76 17.59 -4.63
CA GLY A 56 -8.22 17.63 -4.87
C GLY A 56 -8.89 16.28 -5.06
N VAL A 57 -8.13 15.19 -5.19
CA VAL A 57 -8.72 13.84 -5.22
C VAL A 57 -9.25 13.48 -3.83
N THR A 58 -10.44 12.91 -3.77
CA THR A 58 -11.04 12.43 -2.52
C THR A 58 -10.33 11.16 -2.05
N ILE A 59 -9.95 11.12 -0.79
CA ILE A 59 -9.16 10.01 -0.23
C ILE A 59 -9.88 8.66 -0.38
N LYS A 60 -11.20 8.60 -0.14
CA LYS A 60 -11.98 7.36 -0.33
C LYS A 60 -11.94 6.82 -1.75
N ASP A 61 -11.78 7.69 -2.76
CA ASP A 61 -11.75 7.27 -4.15
C ASP A 61 -10.42 6.56 -4.48
N ILE A 62 -9.34 6.92 -3.77
CA ILE A 62 -8.04 6.24 -3.88
C ILE A 62 -8.12 4.83 -3.25
N ASP A 63 -8.71 4.73 -2.03
CA ASP A 63 -8.95 3.42 -1.39
C ASP A 63 -9.84 2.53 -2.28
N LYS A 64 -10.88 3.12 -2.88
CA LYS A 64 -11.79 2.40 -3.76
C LYS A 64 -11.09 1.78 -4.97
N ILE A 65 -10.15 2.49 -5.60
CA ILE A 65 -9.39 1.96 -6.76
C ILE A 65 -8.64 0.69 -6.38
N ALA A 66 -7.89 0.71 -5.27
CA ALA A 66 -7.15 -0.48 -4.84
C ALA A 66 -8.10 -1.61 -4.42
N ARG A 67 -9.15 -1.27 -3.69
CA ARG A 67 -10.12 -2.24 -3.16
C ARG A 67 -10.92 -2.90 -4.28
N ASP A 68 -11.40 -2.16 -5.26
CA ASP A 68 -12.13 -2.71 -6.42
C ASP A 68 -11.26 -3.73 -7.17
N ILE A 69 -9.97 -3.44 -7.40
CA ILE A 69 -9.05 -4.38 -8.08
C ILE A 69 -8.92 -5.69 -7.30
N ILE A 70 -8.81 -5.61 -5.97
CA ILE A 70 -8.68 -6.78 -5.09
C ILE A 70 -9.99 -7.56 -5.02
N GLU A 71 -11.14 -6.87 -4.93
CA GLU A 71 -12.48 -7.48 -4.90
C GLU A 71 -12.82 -8.16 -6.22
N GLU A 72 -12.58 -7.50 -7.38
CA GLU A 72 -12.80 -8.07 -8.70
C GLU A 72 -11.97 -9.34 -8.96
N ALA A 73 -10.79 -9.43 -8.32
CA ALA A 73 -9.95 -10.63 -8.35
C ALA A 73 -10.40 -11.73 -7.38
N GLY A 74 -11.46 -11.50 -6.57
CA GLY A 74 -12.02 -12.46 -5.63
C GLY A 74 -11.33 -12.51 -4.26
N TYR A 75 -10.51 -11.51 -3.91
CA TYR A 75 -9.76 -11.46 -2.64
C TYR A 75 -10.22 -10.35 -1.68
N GLY A 76 -11.39 -9.74 -1.88
CA GLY A 76 -11.90 -8.65 -1.05
C GLY A 76 -11.89 -8.95 0.45
N ASP A 77 -12.36 -10.14 0.86
CA ASP A 77 -12.39 -10.59 2.27
C ASP A 77 -10.99 -10.75 2.90
N TYR A 78 -9.95 -10.80 2.07
CA TYR A 78 -8.55 -10.94 2.48
C TYR A 78 -7.77 -9.64 2.52
N PHE A 79 -8.43 -8.49 2.31
CA PHE A 79 -7.88 -7.14 2.49
C PHE A 79 -8.57 -6.42 3.65
N PRO A 80 -8.21 -6.70 4.91
CA PRO A 80 -8.98 -6.30 6.08
C PRO A 80 -8.65 -4.91 6.62
N HIS A 81 -7.64 -4.21 6.11
CA HIS A 81 -7.19 -2.93 6.66
C HIS A 81 -7.43 -1.77 5.69
N ARG A 82 -7.22 -0.55 6.16
CA ARG A 82 -7.22 0.68 5.35
C ARG A 82 -6.10 0.65 4.31
N LEU A 83 -6.21 1.45 3.27
CA LEU A 83 -5.22 1.51 2.20
C LEU A 83 -3.89 2.16 2.65
N GLY A 84 -3.93 3.06 3.65
CA GLY A 84 -2.74 3.74 4.12
C GLY A 84 -3.05 4.79 5.19
N HIS A 85 -2.07 5.62 5.48
CA HIS A 85 -2.14 6.67 6.51
C HIS A 85 -1.23 7.86 6.17
N GLY A 86 -1.40 8.97 6.88
CA GLY A 86 -0.45 10.08 6.88
C GLY A 86 0.85 9.67 7.55
N LEU A 87 1.95 10.28 7.13
CA LEU A 87 3.30 10.01 7.62
C LEU A 87 4.06 11.32 7.75
N GLY A 88 4.89 11.45 8.79
CA GLY A 88 5.68 12.64 9.00
C GLY A 88 6.56 12.57 10.24
N LEU A 89 6.27 13.39 11.25
CA LEU A 89 6.97 13.36 12.54
C LEU A 89 6.59 12.15 13.38
N GLU A 90 5.41 11.58 13.10
CA GLU A 90 4.94 10.31 13.67
C GLU A 90 4.74 9.28 12.56
N GLU A 91 4.80 7.99 12.92
CA GLU A 91 4.59 6.88 11.99
C GLU A 91 3.16 6.84 11.45
N HIS A 92 2.20 7.30 12.23
CA HIS A 92 0.80 7.40 11.85
C HIS A 92 0.28 8.78 12.18
N GLU A 93 0.20 9.63 11.17
CA GLU A 93 -0.37 10.96 11.29
C GLU A 93 -1.82 11.00 10.77
N TYR A 94 -2.46 12.15 11.00
CA TYR A 94 -3.79 12.44 10.47
C TYR A 94 -3.77 12.36 8.93
N GLN A 95 -4.74 11.79 8.39
CA GLN A 95 -5.16 11.36 7.06
C GLN A 95 -5.15 9.83 7.00
N ASP A 96 -6.27 9.28 7.43
CA ASP A 96 -6.58 7.87 7.26
C ASP A 96 -6.98 7.63 5.79
N ILE A 97 -6.18 6.88 5.06
CA ILE A 97 -6.47 6.58 3.65
C ILE A 97 -7.39 5.37 3.60
N SER A 98 -8.69 5.65 3.66
CA SER A 98 -9.72 4.62 3.79
C SER A 98 -11.01 4.97 3.05
N SER A 99 -11.85 3.96 2.85
CA SER A 99 -13.15 4.04 2.14
C SER A 99 -14.17 5.00 2.79
N VAL A 100 -13.95 5.41 4.04
CA VAL A 100 -14.86 6.31 4.77
C VAL A 100 -14.38 7.76 4.82
N ASN A 101 -13.15 8.05 4.37
CA ASN A 101 -12.57 9.38 4.44
C ASN A 101 -12.97 10.23 3.23
N ASN A 102 -13.79 11.26 3.44
CA ASN A 102 -14.28 12.18 2.41
C ASN A 102 -13.38 13.42 2.22
N ASN A 103 -12.27 13.55 2.95
CA ASN A 103 -11.31 14.64 2.77
C ASN A 103 -10.63 14.53 1.40
N GLN A 104 -10.11 15.66 0.94
CA GLN A 104 -9.31 15.71 -0.29
C GLN A 104 -7.83 15.74 0.03
N LEU A 105 -7.02 15.20 -0.88
CA LEU A 105 -5.57 15.37 -0.81
C LEU A 105 -5.17 16.80 -1.10
N GLU A 106 -4.17 17.28 -0.38
CA GLU A 106 -3.56 18.60 -0.56
C GLU A 106 -2.06 18.44 -0.88
N ALA A 107 -1.52 19.35 -1.67
CA ALA A 107 -0.08 19.39 -1.94
C ALA A 107 0.72 19.54 -0.64
N GLY A 108 1.82 18.82 -0.52
CA GLY A 108 2.65 18.75 0.67
C GLY A 108 2.31 17.62 1.64
N MET A 109 1.16 16.96 1.49
CA MET A 109 0.86 15.76 2.27
C MET A 109 1.81 14.62 1.92
N VAL A 110 2.27 13.90 2.94
CA VAL A 110 2.99 12.62 2.78
C VAL A 110 2.10 11.53 3.35
N ILE A 111 1.86 10.50 2.54
CA ILE A 111 0.94 9.39 2.86
C ILE A 111 1.55 8.06 2.46
N THR A 112 1.14 6.97 3.12
CA THR A 112 1.46 5.61 2.66
C THR A 112 0.36 5.08 1.75
N ILE A 113 0.74 4.22 0.80
CA ILE A 113 -0.18 3.39 0.00
C ILE A 113 0.29 1.94 0.13
N GLU A 114 -0.49 1.12 0.84
CA GLU A 114 -0.08 -0.19 1.32
C GLU A 114 -1.14 -1.29 1.18
N PRO A 115 -1.72 -1.53 -0.01
CA PRO A 115 -2.67 -2.62 -0.16
C PRO A 115 -2.03 -3.96 0.19
N GLY A 116 -2.84 -4.89 0.73
CA GLY A 116 -2.38 -6.22 1.07
C GLY A 116 -3.47 -7.28 0.96
N ILE A 117 -3.06 -8.50 0.62
CA ILE A 117 -3.91 -9.68 0.57
C ILE A 117 -3.30 -10.76 1.45
N TYR A 118 -4.08 -11.30 2.40
CA TYR A 118 -3.59 -12.28 3.38
C TYR A 118 -4.48 -13.53 3.36
N VAL A 119 -4.12 -14.50 2.51
CA VAL A 119 -4.85 -15.78 2.40
C VAL A 119 -4.20 -16.80 3.32
N PRO A 120 -4.92 -17.30 4.37
CA PRO A 120 -4.37 -18.26 5.30
C PRO A 120 -3.81 -19.51 4.58
N HIS A 121 -2.63 -19.95 5.00
CA HIS A 121 -1.91 -21.11 4.45
C HIS A 121 -1.50 -21.03 2.97
N VAL A 122 -1.71 -19.89 2.31
CA VAL A 122 -1.33 -19.68 0.91
C VAL A 122 -0.23 -18.62 0.80
N ALA A 123 -0.57 -17.35 1.08
CA ALA A 123 0.38 -16.25 1.03
C ALA A 123 -0.16 -15.02 1.78
N GLY A 124 0.76 -14.24 2.37
CA GLY A 124 0.53 -12.85 2.75
C GLY A 124 1.39 -11.95 1.86
N VAL A 125 0.77 -10.97 1.22
CA VAL A 125 1.47 -10.00 0.37
C VAL A 125 1.04 -8.60 0.75
N ARG A 126 2.01 -7.71 0.97
CA ARG A 126 1.82 -6.26 1.07
C ARG A 126 2.94 -5.54 0.34
N ILE A 127 2.58 -4.52 -0.41
CA ILE A 127 3.53 -3.61 -1.07
C ILE A 127 3.15 -2.21 -0.62
N GLU A 128 4.13 -1.46 -0.12
CA GLU A 128 3.92 -0.15 0.50
C GLU A 128 4.97 0.83 0.05
N ASP A 129 4.52 2.00 -0.35
CA ASP A 129 5.39 3.15 -0.63
C ASP A 129 4.89 4.41 0.09
N ASP A 130 5.87 5.27 0.47
CA ASP A 130 5.64 6.64 0.90
C ASP A 130 5.49 7.54 -0.31
N ILE A 131 4.41 8.33 -0.33
CA ILE A 131 4.04 9.17 -1.46
C ILE A 131 3.93 10.63 -1.00
N LEU A 132 4.70 11.51 -1.62
CA LEU A 132 4.50 12.96 -1.51
C LEU A 132 3.48 13.42 -2.54
N VAL A 133 2.42 14.07 -2.08
CA VAL A 133 1.47 14.78 -2.96
C VAL A 133 2.12 16.09 -3.40
N THR A 134 2.40 16.21 -4.70
CA THR A 134 2.99 17.43 -5.29
C THR A 134 1.90 18.38 -5.82
N GLU A 135 2.26 19.59 -6.25
CA GLU A 135 1.32 20.56 -6.80
C GLU A 135 0.50 20.02 -8.01
N ASN A 136 1.07 19.09 -8.79
CA ASN A 136 0.48 18.60 -10.03
C ASN A 136 0.30 17.08 -10.11
N GLY A 137 0.57 16.35 -9.02
CA GLY A 137 0.52 14.90 -9.02
C GLY A 137 1.16 14.31 -7.76
N TYR A 138 2.13 13.44 -7.93
CA TYR A 138 2.79 12.74 -6.83
C TYR A 138 4.27 12.47 -7.11
N GLU A 139 5.01 12.16 -6.03
CA GLU A 139 6.37 11.63 -6.07
C GLU A 139 6.45 10.42 -5.13
N ILE A 140 7.04 9.31 -5.62
CA ILE A 140 7.31 8.13 -4.79
C ILE A 140 8.64 8.36 -4.07
N LEU A 141 8.62 8.39 -2.74
CA LEU A 141 9.80 8.64 -1.90
C LEU A 141 10.62 7.37 -1.65
N THR A 142 9.97 6.22 -1.58
CA THR A 142 10.58 4.91 -1.26
C THR A 142 10.86 4.11 -2.54
N GLN A 143 11.83 4.54 -3.33
CA GLN A 143 12.20 3.94 -4.62
C GLN A 143 13.06 2.68 -4.41
N TYR A 144 12.42 1.56 -4.10
CA TYR A 144 13.06 0.24 -3.99
C TYR A 144 12.32 -0.77 -4.87
N GLU A 145 13.04 -1.76 -5.43
CA GLU A 145 12.44 -2.78 -6.31
C GLU A 145 11.25 -3.50 -5.65
N LYS A 146 10.26 -3.80 -6.49
CA LYS A 146 9.01 -4.50 -6.12
C LYS A 146 9.00 -5.91 -6.67
#